data_9ab78df56f09eb0250ad33089fb02d24
#
_entry.id   9ab78df56f09eb0250ad33089fb02d24
#
_cell.length_a   1.000
_cell.length_b   1.000
_cell.length_c   1.000
_cell.angle_alpha   90.00
_cell.angle_beta   90.00
_cell.angle_gamma   90.00
#
_symmetry.space_group_name_H-M   'P 1'
#
loop_
_entity.id
_entity.type
_entity.pdbx_description
1 polymer ?
#
loop_
_entity_poly.entity_id
_entity_poly.type
_entity_poly.pdbx_seq_one_letter_code
_entity_poly.pdbx_strand_id
1 'polypeptide(L)'
;GVVFIPIFMVAGFLFVPLGARYLESLGCLFLAMLVGFLDDRSHGGWSEYRMGMLDLGVSILAAMVVCQLSPYELWLPLIKTAFMVPPWIFVPAASVLLWLAINATNCTDGVDGLSGSLCTLAFIYLGVTLYGIVGHRFVAQYLLVPHYAFGANWALLAFMMTGCLVGYLWH
;
A
#
# COMPACT_ATOMS: atom_id res chain seq x y z
N GLY A 1 -13.54 3.01 6.50
CA GLY A 1 -12.11 2.89 6.88
C GLY A 1 -11.89 2.77 8.38
N VAL A 2 -12.65 3.48 9.20
CA VAL A 2 -12.43 3.62 10.67
C VAL A 2 -12.55 2.30 11.45
N VAL A 3 -13.25 1.32 10.95
CA VAL A 3 -13.43 0.03 11.64
C VAL A 3 -12.37 -0.98 11.18
N PHE A 4 -12.23 -1.19 9.88
CA PHE A 4 -11.39 -2.27 9.39
C PHE A 4 -9.88 -1.95 9.43
N ILE A 5 -9.47 -0.69 9.31
CA ILE A 5 -8.03 -0.33 9.39
C ILE A 5 -7.46 -0.54 10.80
N PRO A 6 -8.11 -0.12 11.90
CA PRO A 6 -7.62 -0.47 13.24
C PRO A 6 -7.56 -1.98 13.49
N ILE A 7 -8.55 -2.75 13.01
CA ILE A 7 -8.53 -4.21 13.12
C ILE A 7 -7.32 -4.78 12.36
N PHE A 8 -7.10 -4.33 11.14
CA PHE A 8 -5.93 -4.69 10.34
C PHE A 8 -4.61 -4.35 11.05
N MET A 9 -4.52 -3.16 11.66
CA MET A 9 -3.34 -2.74 12.41
C MET A 9 -3.08 -3.64 13.63
N VAL A 10 -4.10 -3.93 14.43
CA VAL A 10 -3.99 -4.83 15.58
C VAL A 10 -3.57 -6.23 15.12
N ALA A 11 -4.17 -6.76 14.08
CA ALA A 11 -3.78 -8.04 13.52
C ALA A 11 -2.33 -8.02 13.00
N GLY A 12 -1.92 -6.96 12.30
CA GLY A 12 -0.53 -6.75 11.87
C GLY A 12 0.46 -6.77 13.04
N PHE A 13 0.13 -6.12 14.14
CA PHE A 13 0.93 -6.13 15.37
C PHE A 13 1.07 -7.53 15.98
N LEU A 14 0.03 -8.35 15.91
CA LEU A 14 0.01 -9.68 16.54
C LEU A 14 0.73 -10.74 15.71
N PHE A 15 0.65 -10.66 14.38
CA PHE A 15 1.06 -11.77 13.51
C PHE A 15 2.30 -11.47 12.66
N VAL A 16 2.70 -10.21 12.51
CA VAL A 16 3.87 -9.84 11.71
C VAL A 16 5.03 -9.43 12.61
N PRO A 17 6.25 -9.95 12.38
CA PRO A 17 7.41 -9.52 13.16
C PRO A 17 7.67 -8.03 12.95
N LEU A 18 7.60 -7.27 14.05
CA LEU A 18 7.68 -5.81 14.04
C LEU A 18 9.10 -5.33 13.74
N GLY A 19 9.36 -5.02 12.48
CA GLY A 19 10.50 -4.21 12.09
C GLY A 19 10.10 -2.73 11.99
N ALA A 20 11.06 -1.82 12.11
CA ALA A 20 10.81 -0.38 12.03
C ALA A 20 10.00 0.00 10.77
N ARG A 21 10.32 -0.57 9.62
CA ARG A 21 9.62 -0.34 8.34
C ARG A 21 8.12 -0.67 8.40
N TYR A 22 7.75 -1.74 9.08
CA TYR A 22 6.33 -2.11 9.21
C TYR A 22 5.58 -1.11 10.06
N LEU A 23 6.19 -0.65 11.15
CA LEU A 23 5.61 0.36 12.03
C LEU A 23 5.41 1.69 11.31
N GLU A 24 6.42 2.15 10.58
CA GLU A 24 6.36 3.37 9.78
C GLU A 24 5.27 3.27 8.70
N SER A 25 5.19 2.14 7.99
CA SER A 25 4.15 1.89 6.98
C SER A 25 2.75 1.86 7.56
N LEU A 26 2.56 1.22 8.72
CA LEU A 26 1.29 1.23 9.46
C LEU A 26 0.93 2.63 9.94
N GLY A 27 1.92 3.43 10.35
CA GLY A 27 1.75 4.84 10.69
C GLY A 27 1.23 5.67 9.51
N CYS A 28 1.78 5.49 8.32
CA CYS A 28 1.29 6.14 7.10
C CYS A 28 -0.15 5.72 6.76
N LEU A 29 -0.47 4.43 6.91
CA LEU A 29 -1.82 3.92 6.70
C LEU A 29 -2.81 4.53 7.70
N PHE A 30 -2.41 4.66 8.96
CA PHE A 30 -3.22 5.30 10.00
C PHE A 30 -3.47 6.78 9.70
N LEU A 31 -2.45 7.50 9.24
CA LEU A 31 -2.59 8.90 8.82
C LEU A 31 -3.56 9.04 7.63
N ALA A 32 -3.44 8.17 6.62
CA ALA A 32 -4.37 8.15 5.50
C ALA A 32 -5.82 7.91 5.96
N MET A 33 -6.02 6.96 6.88
CA MET A 33 -7.34 6.71 7.48
C MET A 33 -7.87 7.94 8.23
N LEU A 34 -7.02 8.62 9.00
CA LEU A 34 -7.42 9.82 9.74
C LEU A 34 -7.84 10.96 8.79
N VAL A 35 -7.11 11.16 7.71
CA VAL A 35 -7.45 12.18 6.70
C VAL A 35 -8.83 11.91 6.12
N GLY A 36 -9.11 10.68 5.66
CA GLY A 36 -10.43 10.32 5.14
C GLY A 36 -11.53 10.41 6.19
N PHE A 37 -11.26 9.99 7.44
CA PHE A 37 -12.24 10.10 8.53
C PHE A 37 -12.59 11.55 8.88
N LEU A 38 -11.61 12.44 8.91
CA LEU A 38 -11.83 13.84 9.20
C LEU A 38 -12.61 14.55 8.10
N ASP A 39 -12.40 14.14 6.85
CA ASP A 39 -13.19 14.62 5.72
C ASP A 39 -14.65 14.20 5.85
N ASP A 40 -14.90 12.91 6.04
CA ASP A 40 -16.26 12.35 6.22
C ASP A 40 -17.02 13.00 7.39
N ARG A 41 -16.29 13.38 8.45
CA ARG A 41 -16.89 14.02 9.63
C ARG A 41 -17.14 15.52 9.45
N SER A 42 -16.51 16.16 8.50
CA SER A 42 -16.67 17.61 8.28
C SER A 42 -18.07 17.90 7.68
N HIS A 43 -18.78 18.91 8.24
CA HIS A 43 -20.07 19.34 7.71
C HIS A 43 -19.90 19.93 6.30
N GLY A 44 -20.25 19.15 5.28
CA GLY A 44 -20.16 19.54 3.86
C GLY A 44 -18.90 19.07 3.13
N GLY A 45 -18.07 18.22 3.76
CA GLY A 45 -16.80 17.75 3.16
C GLY A 45 -15.72 18.84 3.08
N TRP A 46 -14.48 18.45 2.89
CA TRP A 46 -13.40 19.40 2.61
C TRP A 46 -13.41 19.75 1.10
N SER A 47 -12.81 20.88 0.76
CA SER A 47 -12.62 21.21 -0.66
C SER A 47 -11.67 20.18 -1.28
N GLU A 48 -11.91 19.84 -2.56
CA GLU A 48 -11.09 18.91 -3.36
C GLU A 48 -9.60 19.25 -3.29
N TYR A 49 -9.26 20.56 -3.24
CA TYR A 49 -7.88 21.01 -3.08
C TYR A 49 -7.27 20.64 -1.73
N ARG A 50 -8.04 20.71 -0.63
CA ARG A 50 -7.54 20.33 0.69
C ARG A 50 -7.30 18.83 0.77
N MET A 51 -8.24 18.02 0.27
CA MET A 51 -8.07 16.58 0.20
C MET A 51 -6.86 16.22 -0.65
N GLY A 52 -6.77 16.72 -1.88
CA GLY A 52 -5.65 16.45 -2.76
C GLY A 52 -4.29 16.83 -2.19
N MET A 53 -4.19 17.93 -1.43
CA MET A 53 -2.96 18.36 -0.75
C MET A 53 -2.58 17.44 0.42
N LEU A 54 -3.57 16.99 1.21
CA LEU A 54 -3.33 16.07 2.33
C LEU A 54 -2.94 14.68 1.82
N ASP A 55 -3.61 14.18 0.79
CA ASP A 55 -3.28 12.93 0.13
C ASP A 55 -1.86 12.96 -0.47
N LEU A 56 -1.47 14.11 -1.05
CA LEU A 56 -0.10 14.31 -1.52
C LEU A 56 0.90 14.27 -0.35
N GLY A 57 0.57 14.90 0.76
CA GLY A 57 1.41 14.87 1.98
C GLY A 57 1.61 13.45 2.51
N VAL A 58 0.53 12.68 2.62
CA VAL A 58 0.60 11.26 3.03
C VAL A 58 1.39 10.42 2.02
N SER A 59 1.21 10.68 0.72
CA SER A 59 1.96 10.00 -0.35
C SER A 59 3.45 10.27 -0.29
N ILE A 60 3.86 11.51 0.01
CA ILE A 60 5.28 11.87 0.20
C ILE A 60 5.86 11.15 1.41
N LEU A 61 5.14 11.15 2.55
CA LEU A 61 5.59 10.43 3.75
C LEU A 61 5.74 8.93 3.48
N ALA A 62 4.77 8.30 2.82
CA ALA A 62 4.83 6.89 2.47
C ALA A 62 6.01 6.58 1.52
N ALA A 63 6.26 7.42 0.52
CA ALA A 63 7.39 7.28 -0.38
C ALA A 63 8.74 7.41 0.34
N MET A 64 8.86 8.32 1.31
CA MET A 64 10.05 8.46 2.15
C MET A 64 10.29 7.23 3.03
N VAL A 65 9.23 6.67 3.63
CA VAL A 65 9.30 5.44 4.43
C VAL A 65 9.77 4.26 3.59
N VAL A 66 9.27 4.10 2.37
CA VAL A 66 9.70 3.03 1.47
C VAL A 66 11.16 3.20 1.06
N CYS A 67 11.56 4.41 0.68
CA CYS A 67 12.91 4.72 0.22
C CYS A 67 13.96 4.71 1.34
N GLN A 68 13.56 5.05 2.57
CA GLN A 68 14.47 5.25 3.73
C GLN A 68 15.68 6.16 3.42
N LEU A 69 15.50 7.11 2.50
CA LEU A 69 16.50 8.07 2.03
C LEU A 69 17.80 7.42 1.53
N SER A 70 17.74 6.15 1.14
CA SER A 70 18.85 5.41 0.53
C SER A 70 18.54 5.13 -0.95
N PRO A 71 19.57 4.93 -1.81
CA PRO A 71 19.33 4.52 -3.19
C PRO A 71 18.49 3.25 -3.25
N TYR A 72 17.40 3.29 -4.02
CA TYR A 72 16.46 2.20 -4.14
C TYR A 72 16.75 1.37 -5.39
N GLU A 73 16.84 0.06 -5.23
CA GLU A 73 17.03 -0.86 -6.34
C GLU A 73 15.69 -1.15 -7.00
N LEU A 74 15.50 -0.60 -8.19
CA LEU A 74 14.29 -0.82 -9.00
C LEU A 74 14.58 -1.86 -10.07
N TRP A 75 13.89 -2.98 -10.00
CA TRP A 75 13.94 -4.02 -11.03
C TRP A 75 12.78 -3.85 -12.02
N LEU A 76 13.10 -3.81 -13.32
CA LEU A 76 12.11 -3.71 -14.38
C LEU A 76 11.99 -5.04 -15.13
N PRO A 77 10.79 -5.65 -15.20
CA PRO A 77 10.58 -6.97 -15.80
C PRO A 77 10.89 -7.01 -17.30
N LEU A 78 10.71 -5.90 -18.01
CA LEU A 78 10.97 -5.80 -19.46
C LEU A 78 12.47 -5.80 -19.78
N ILE A 79 13.28 -5.16 -18.95
CA ILE A 79 14.71 -4.99 -19.20
C ILE A 79 15.52 -6.04 -18.44
N LYS A 80 14.91 -6.72 -17.44
CA LYS A 80 15.54 -7.73 -16.57
C LYS A 80 16.83 -7.25 -15.87
N THR A 81 16.97 -5.97 -15.72
CA THR A 81 18.09 -5.31 -15.03
C THR A 81 17.59 -4.50 -13.86
N ALA A 82 18.38 -4.48 -12.80
CA ALA A 82 18.11 -3.64 -11.66
C ALA A 82 18.85 -2.30 -11.81
N PHE A 83 18.15 -1.21 -11.56
CA PHE A 83 18.70 0.15 -11.60
C PHE A 83 18.69 0.72 -10.21
N MET A 84 19.80 1.36 -9.84
CA MET A 84 19.87 2.15 -8.60
C MET A 84 19.24 3.53 -8.85
N VAL A 85 18.10 3.76 -8.24
CA VAL A 85 17.39 5.05 -8.34
C VAL A 85 17.72 5.89 -7.11
N PRO A 86 18.27 7.09 -7.29
CA PRO A 86 18.57 7.97 -6.14
C PRO A 86 17.28 8.48 -5.49
N PRO A 87 17.30 8.76 -4.17
CA PRO A 87 16.11 9.17 -3.41
C PRO A 87 15.40 10.40 -3.99
N TRP A 88 16.13 11.35 -4.51
CA TRP A 88 15.58 12.59 -5.07
C TRP A 88 14.77 12.38 -6.37
N ILE A 89 14.94 11.25 -7.06
CA ILE A 89 14.07 10.82 -8.19
C ILE A 89 12.99 9.89 -7.70
N PHE A 90 13.34 8.93 -6.83
CA PHE A 90 12.40 7.92 -6.36
C PHE A 90 11.23 8.52 -5.56
N VAL A 91 11.54 9.39 -4.59
CA VAL A 91 10.50 9.95 -3.70
C VAL A 91 9.47 10.76 -4.47
N PRO A 92 9.81 11.72 -5.37
CA PRO A 92 8.80 12.42 -6.16
C PRO A 92 7.99 11.50 -7.08
N ALA A 93 8.66 10.56 -7.75
CA ALA A 93 7.98 9.64 -8.67
C ALA A 93 7.00 8.73 -7.93
N ALA A 94 7.43 8.12 -6.83
CA ALA A 94 6.58 7.27 -5.99
C ALA A 94 5.44 8.06 -5.34
N SER A 95 5.69 9.30 -4.89
CA SER A 95 4.66 10.16 -4.31
C SER A 95 3.56 10.49 -5.32
N VAL A 96 3.93 10.83 -6.55
CA VAL A 96 2.97 11.13 -7.62
C VAL A 96 2.15 9.87 -7.95
N LEU A 97 2.79 8.70 -8.07
CA LEU A 97 2.08 7.45 -8.34
C LEU A 97 1.10 7.09 -7.23
N LEU A 98 1.50 7.20 -5.96
CA LEU A 98 0.63 6.95 -4.81
C LEU A 98 -0.53 7.96 -4.77
N TRP A 99 -0.24 9.23 -4.97
CA TRP A 99 -1.26 10.27 -5.02
C TRP A 99 -2.29 10.05 -6.15
N LEU A 100 -1.82 9.69 -7.34
CA LEU A 100 -2.72 9.33 -8.45
C LEU A 100 -3.56 8.09 -8.12
N ALA A 101 -2.96 7.06 -7.49
CA ALA A 101 -3.68 5.86 -7.10
C ALA A 101 -4.78 6.16 -6.06
N ILE A 102 -4.50 7.00 -5.05
CA ILE A 102 -5.48 7.42 -4.04
C ILE A 102 -6.63 8.16 -4.72
N ASN A 103 -6.34 9.15 -5.56
CA ASN A 103 -7.37 9.94 -6.23
C ASN A 103 -8.17 9.11 -7.25
N ALA A 104 -7.52 8.21 -7.99
CA ALA A 104 -8.21 7.30 -8.90
C ALA A 104 -9.17 6.36 -8.14
N THR A 105 -8.75 5.85 -6.99
CA THR A 105 -9.61 5.02 -6.13
C THR A 105 -10.80 5.81 -5.61
N ASN A 106 -10.59 7.05 -5.16
CA ASN A 106 -11.68 7.94 -4.74
C ASN A 106 -12.67 8.23 -5.86
N CYS A 107 -12.19 8.47 -7.09
CA CYS A 107 -13.07 8.65 -8.25
C CYS A 107 -13.85 7.39 -8.63
N THR A 108 -13.31 6.21 -8.35
CA THR A 108 -13.95 4.91 -8.65
C THR A 108 -15.04 4.56 -7.64
N ASP A 109 -15.05 5.19 -6.48
CA ASP A 109 -15.99 4.89 -5.36
C ASP A 109 -17.40 5.49 -5.56
N GLY A 110 -17.78 5.81 -6.79
CA GLY A 110 -19.11 6.27 -7.16
C GLY A 110 -20.19 5.18 -7.22
N VAL A 111 -19.82 3.90 -7.09
CA VAL A 111 -20.73 2.75 -7.10
C VAL A 111 -20.43 1.88 -5.87
N ASP A 112 -21.48 1.58 -5.11
CA ASP A 112 -21.37 0.82 -3.85
C ASP A 112 -20.58 -0.48 -4.02
N GLY A 113 -19.47 -0.59 -3.28
CA GLY A 113 -18.62 -1.78 -3.24
C GLY A 113 -17.67 -1.99 -4.44
N LEU A 114 -17.71 -1.14 -5.48
CA LEU A 114 -16.82 -1.31 -6.65
C LEU A 114 -15.35 -1.12 -6.27
N SER A 115 -15.03 -0.02 -5.60
CA SER A 115 -13.67 0.28 -5.13
C SER A 115 -13.15 -0.80 -4.17
N GLY A 116 -13.98 -1.19 -3.18
CA GLY A 116 -13.65 -2.26 -2.23
C GLY A 116 -13.38 -3.61 -2.91
N SER A 117 -14.19 -3.97 -3.92
CA SER A 117 -14.02 -5.23 -4.67
C SER A 117 -12.73 -5.23 -5.49
N LEU A 118 -12.43 -4.12 -6.18
CA LEU A 118 -11.19 -3.97 -6.95
C LEU A 118 -9.95 -4.01 -6.04
N CYS A 119 -9.99 -3.31 -4.90
CA CYS A 119 -8.92 -3.36 -3.91
C CYS A 119 -8.73 -4.77 -3.34
N THR A 120 -9.82 -5.49 -3.06
CA THR A 120 -9.77 -6.87 -2.58
C THR A 120 -9.04 -7.77 -3.59
N LEU A 121 -9.42 -7.71 -4.87
CA LEU A 121 -8.75 -8.46 -5.93
C LEU A 121 -7.27 -8.08 -6.04
N ALA A 122 -6.94 -6.79 -6.00
CA ALA A 122 -5.57 -6.31 -6.06
C ALA A 122 -4.71 -6.87 -4.90
N PHE A 123 -5.23 -6.88 -3.67
CA PHE A 123 -4.53 -7.44 -2.51
C PHE A 123 -4.39 -8.97 -2.58
N ILE A 124 -5.37 -9.69 -3.14
CA ILE A 124 -5.23 -11.13 -3.40
C ILE A 124 -4.06 -11.38 -4.37
N TYR A 125 -4.04 -10.70 -5.53
CA TYR A 125 -2.96 -10.85 -6.50
C TYR A 125 -1.60 -10.45 -5.92
N LEU A 126 -1.55 -9.37 -5.16
CA LEU A 126 -0.33 -8.93 -4.49
C LEU A 126 0.15 -9.99 -3.49
N GLY A 127 -0.74 -10.53 -2.65
CA GLY A 127 -0.41 -11.57 -1.68
C GLY A 127 0.10 -12.84 -2.35
N VAL A 128 -0.57 -13.31 -3.40
CA VAL A 128 -0.14 -14.49 -4.17
C VAL A 128 1.23 -14.25 -4.82
N THR A 129 1.45 -13.08 -5.41
CA THR A 129 2.73 -12.74 -6.04
C THR A 129 3.87 -12.67 -5.02
N LEU A 130 3.64 -11.99 -3.89
CA LEU A 130 4.63 -11.82 -2.83
C LEU A 130 4.99 -13.14 -2.15
N TYR A 131 4.02 -14.02 -1.92
CA TYR A 131 4.27 -15.33 -1.31
C TYR A 131 4.75 -16.35 -2.32
N GLY A 132 3.99 -16.57 -3.40
CA GLY A 132 4.19 -17.69 -4.31
C GLY A 132 5.32 -17.47 -5.34
N ILE A 133 5.57 -16.23 -5.73
CA ILE A 133 6.54 -15.91 -6.79
C ILE A 133 7.83 -15.33 -6.17
N VAL A 134 7.74 -14.13 -5.63
CA VAL A 134 8.92 -13.38 -5.18
C VAL A 134 9.46 -13.89 -3.84
N GLY A 135 8.58 -14.36 -2.96
CA GLY A 135 8.93 -14.93 -1.65
C GLY A 135 9.54 -16.34 -1.71
N HIS A 136 9.33 -17.07 -2.81
CA HIS A 136 9.82 -18.42 -2.98
C HIS A 136 11.09 -18.44 -3.86
N ARG A 137 12.23 -18.76 -3.25
CA ARG A 137 13.53 -18.72 -3.93
C ARG A 137 13.57 -19.54 -5.23
N PHE A 138 13.02 -20.75 -5.20
CA PHE A 138 13.02 -21.65 -6.36
C PHE A 138 12.17 -21.09 -7.52
N VAL A 139 10.98 -20.59 -7.21
CA VAL A 139 10.07 -20.00 -8.21
C VAL A 139 10.62 -18.69 -8.76
N ALA A 140 11.18 -17.85 -7.90
CA ALA A 140 11.80 -16.60 -8.31
C ALA A 140 12.97 -16.84 -9.28
N GLN A 141 13.82 -17.83 -8.99
CA GLN A 141 14.92 -18.21 -9.89
C GLN A 141 14.42 -18.78 -11.24
N TYR A 142 13.39 -19.61 -11.21
CA TYR A 142 12.80 -20.16 -12.44
C TYR A 142 12.19 -19.08 -13.34
N LEU A 143 11.53 -18.09 -12.75
CA LEU A 143 10.91 -16.98 -13.47
C LEU A 143 11.86 -15.82 -13.76
N LEU A 144 13.14 -15.91 -13.33
CA LEU A 144 14.15 -14.84 -13.48
C LEU A 144 13.71 -13.51 -12.86
N VAL A 145 12.99 -13.57 -11.74
CA VAL A 145 12.62 -12.41 -10.94
C VAL A 145 13.46 -12.33 -9.66
N PRO A 146 13.66 -11.14 -9.08
CA PRO A 146 14.38 -11.00 -7.81
C PRO A 146 13.69 -11.77 -6.70
N HIS A 147 14.46 -12.49 -5.89
CA HIS A 147 13.94 -13.12 -4.68
C HIS A 147 13.91 -12.09 -3.53
N TYR A 148 12.78 -11.99 -2.87
CA TYR A 148 12.60 -11.10 -1.72
C TYR A 148 12.28 -11.91 -0.46
N ALA A 149 13.26 -12.02 0.44
CA ALA A 149 13.17 -12.86 1.63
C ALA A 149 12.00 -12.49 2.58
N PHE A 150 11.61 -11.22 2.60
CA PHE A 150 10.47 -10.72 3.42
C PHE A 150 9.13 -10.77 2.69
N GLY A 151 9.08 -11.34 1.49
CA GLY A 151 7.87 -11.45 0.67
C GLY A 151 6.71 -12.11 1.41
N ALA A 152 6.97 -13.15 2.20
CA ALA A 152 5.95 -13.84 3.00
C ALA A 152 5.29 -12.93 4.05
N ASN A 153 6.05 -12.05 4.71
CA ASN A 153 5.51 -11.13 5.71
C ASN A 153 4.60 -10.07 5.08
N TRP A 154 5.01 -9.53 3.94
CA TRP A 154 4.19 -8.58 3.17
C TRP A 154 2.96 -9.25 2.55
N ALA A 155 3.09 -10.52 2.12
CA ALA A 155 1.96 -11.31 1.65
C ALA A 155 0.93 -11.54 2.76
N LEU A 156 1.39 -11.82 3.98
CA LEU A 156 0.51 -11.96 5.15
C LEU A 156 -0.30 -10.68 5.38
N LEU A 157 0.35 -9.51 5.33
CA LEU A 157 -0.35 -8.22 5.43
C LEU A 157 -1.36 -8.02 4.30
N ALA A 158 -1.01 -8.38 3.06
CA ALA A 158 -1.93 -8.27 1.92
C ALA A 158 -3.17 -9.16 2.11
N PHE A 159 -2.99 -10.41 2.57
CA PHE A 159 -4.11 -11.31 2.85
C PHE A 159 -4.95 -10.88 4.06
N MET A 160 -4.34 -10.31 5.09
CA MET A 160 -5.06 -9.74 6.22
C MET A 160 -5.92 -8.54 5.78
N MET A 161 -5.39 -7.65 4.93
CA MET A 161 -6.16 -6.56 4.35
C MET A 161 -7.31 -7.08 3.48
N THR A 162 -7.07 -8.13 2.68
CA THR A 162 -8.12 -8.83 1.92
C THR A 162 -9.26 -9.29 2.84
N GLY A 163 -8.93 -9.96 3.95
CA GLY A 163 -9.93 -10.40 4.93
C GLY A 163 -10.75 -9.26 5.51
N CYS A 164 -10.10 -8.15 5.86
CA CYS A 164 -10.77 -6.96 6.36
C CYS A 164 -11.71 -6.34 5.32
N LEU A 165 -11.29 -6.26 4.05
CA LEU A 165 -12.10 -5.72 2.95
C LEU A 165 -13.27 -6.63 2.61
N VAL A 166 -13.09 -7.95 2.58
CA VAL A 166 -14.19 -8.91 2.38
C VAL A 166 -15.23 -8.78 3.50
N GLY A 167 -14.78 -8.67 4.76
CA GLY A 167 -15.68 -8.42 5.89
C GLY A 167 -16.44 -7.11 5.78
N TYR A 168 -15.80 -6.07 5.27
CA TYR A 168 -16.43 -4.77 5.00
C TYR A 168 -17.47 -4.84 3.86
N LEU A 169 -17.17 -5.58 2.79
CA LEU A 169 -18.06 -5.71 1.63
C LEU A 169 -19.29 -6.60 1.91
N TRP A 170 -19.22 -7.45 2.94
CA TRP A 170 -20.33 -8.33 3.33
C TRP A 170 -21.45 -7.58 4.06
N HIS A 171 -21.19 -6.44 4.65
CA HIS A 171 -22.12 -5.59 5.39
C HIS A 171 -22.57 -4.37 4.59
#